data_f515d91f04f7c441a806b5e0f109e767
#
_entry.id   f515d91f04f7c441a806b5e0f109e767
#
_cell.length_a   1.000
_cell.length_b   1.000
_cell.length_c   1.000
_cell.angle_alpha   90.00
_cell.angle_beta   90.00
_cell.angle_gamma   90.00
#
_symmetry.space_group_name_H-M   'P 1'
#
loop_
_entity.id
_entity.type
_entity.pdbx_description
1 polymer ?
#
loop_
_entity_poly.entity_id
_entity_poly.type
_entity_poly.pdbx_seq_one_letter_code
_entity_poly.pdbx_strand_id
1 'polypeptide(L)'
;MERKLIFLDIDGTLITEMKKPSRQTVKAVRCARTKGHKVFLCTGRNMPIIGEDIREVGFDGIISSAGGHVEVEGQVLFDHLLPEETIQECLLVFHKNGVYCRIENQDGIYTDPQMEELLKNVKADQSNSELIRMQKEIEAGIPVLPYAKYPKRGAYKICFTASTLEAIEKTKPYLENRFEYVVHPYGGSTSCFNGEIIPRGIDKGKGMGIVCEYFGMGRDDIIAFGDSMNDYEMMQYAGISVAMGNACKELKRMADRVCRSVVEDGIYYEFLKMGLI
;
A
#
# COMPACT_ATOMS: atom_id res chain seq x y z
N MET A 1 9.53 27.03 12.63
CA MET A 1 9.79 26.04 11.57
C MET A 1 8.56 26.00 10.69
N GLU A 2 8.72 25.95 9.37
CA GLU A 2 7.59 25.83 8.46
C GLU A 2 6.89 24.51 8.65
N ARG A 3 5.54 24.51 8.57
CA ARG A 3 4.71 23.32 8.66
C ARG A 3 5.04 22.39 7.49
N LYS A 4 5.15 21.09 7.73
CA LYS A 4 5.32 20.07 6.70
C LYS A 4 4.19 19.05 6.74
N LEU A 5 3.88 18.48 5.58
CA LEU A 5 3.04 17.29 5.42
C LEU A 5 3.98 16.10 5.25
N ILE A 6 3.89 15.13 6.15
CA ILE A 6 4.80 13.98 6.20
C ILE A 6 3.98 12.72 5.93
N PHE A 7 4.35 11.99 4.88
CA PHE A 7 3.67 10.77 4.46
C PHE A 7 4.57 9.58 4.70
N LEU A 8 4.04 8.59 5.41
CA LEU A 8 4.76 7.38 5.79
C LEU A 8 4.05 6.16 5.20
N ASP A 9 4.75 5.35 4.43
CA ASP A 9 4.27 4.02 4.12
C ASP A 9 4.29 3.13 5.38
N ILE A 10 3.61 1.98 5.33
CA ILE A 10 3.50 1.07 6.47
C ILE A 10 4.56 -0.03 6.40
N ASP A 11 4.50 -0.87 5.37
CA ASP A 11 5.24 -2.12 5.29
C ASP A 11 6.69 -1.89 4.84
N GLY A 12 7.65 -2.14 5.71
CA GLY A 12 9.06 -1.84 5.46
C GLY A 12 9.45 -0.40 5.76
N THR A 13 8.51 0.48 6.09
CA THR A 13 8.74 1.89 6.43
C THR A 13 8.38 2.19 7.88
N LEU A 14 7.11 2.11 8.25
CA LEU A 14 6.65 2.31 9.63
C LEU A 14 6.92 1.08 10.51
N ILE A 15 6.70 -0.10 9.95
CA ILE A 15 6.84 -1.40 10.63
C ILE A 15 7.61 -2.40 9.76
N THR A 16 8.19 -3.41 10.42
CA THR A 16 8.64 -4.64 9.76
C THR A 16 7.54 -5.69 9.84
N GLU A 17 7.32 -6.44 8.75
CA GLU A 17 6.65 -7.74 8.73
C GLU A 17 5.56 -7.98 9.81
N MET A 18 4.47 -7.21 9.80
CA MET A 18 3.34 -7.34 10.74
C MET A 18 3.70 -7.08 12.23
N LYS A 19 4.84 -6.47 12.51
CA LYS A 19 5.21 -6.03 13.85
C LYS A 19 4.58 -4.68 14.19
N LYS A 20 4.54 -4.38 15.48
CA LYS A 20 4.11 -3.05 15.95
C LYS A 20 5.16 -1.99 15.63
N PRO A 21 4.75 -0.72 15.42
CA PRO A 21 5.67 0.39 15.33
C PRO A 21 6.58 0.46 16.57
N SER A 22 7.87 0.77 16.37
CA SER A 22 8.80 0.92 17.48
C SER A 22 8.42 2.10 18.38
N ARG A 23 8.82 2.05 19.65
CA ARG A 23 8.62 3.18 20.57
C ARG A 23 9.20 4.47 20.04
N GLN A 24 10.34 4.41 19.35
CA GLN A 24 11.00 5.58 18.78
C GLN A 24 10.21 6.14 17.59
N THR A 25 9.71 5.28 16.71
CA THR A 25 8.84 5.68 15.60
C THR A 25 7.56 6.36 16.11
N VAL A 26 6.88 5.77 17.12
CA VAL A 26 5.71 6.40 17.77
C VAL A 26 6.06 7.77 18.36
N LYS A 27 7.20 7.86 19.05
CA LYS A 27 7.69 9.15 19.60
C LYS A 27 7.93 10.18 18.50
N ALA A 28 8.56 9.78 17.40
CA ALA A 28 8.85 10.68 16.27
C ALA A 28 7.57 11.28 15.70
N VAL A 29 6.60 10.42 15.38
CA VAL A 29 5.30 10.87 14.82
C VAL A 29 4.61 11.86 15.78
N ARG A 30 4.50 11.49 17.05
CA ARG A 30 3.82 12.34 18.04
C ARG A 30 4.55 13.67 18.28
N CYS A 31 5.89 13.66 18.34
CA CYS A 31 6.67 14.91 18.49
C CYS A 31 6.53 15.81 17.26
N ALA A 32 6.61 15.29 16.04
CA ALA A 32 6.43 16.07 14.82
C ALA A 32 5.05 16.74 14.80
N ARG A 33 3.99 16.01 15.15
CA ARG A 33 2.63 16.56 15.27
C ARG A 33 2.54 17.66 16.33
N THR A 34 3.17 17.48 17.50
CA THR A 34 3.21 18.50 18.57
C THR A 34 3.93 19.77 18.11
N LYS A 35 4.91 19.66 17.20
CA LYS A 35 5.59 20.80 16.59
C LYS A 35 4.80 21.47 15.45
N GLY A 36 3.61 20.95 15.13
CA GLY A 36 2.69 21.55 14.16
C GLY A 36 2.80 20.95 12.75
N HIS A 37 3.66 19.97 12.52
CA HIS A 37 3.63 19.18 11.28
C HIS A 37 2.40 18.29 11.25
N LYS A 38 2.00 17.88 10.06
CA LYS A 38 0.92 16.92 9.85
C LYS A 38 1.51 15.60 9.34
N VAL A 39 1.14 14.49 9.96
CA VAL A 39 1.69 13.16 9.63
C VAL A 39 0.58 12.22 9.19
N PHE A 40 0.77 11.59 8.04
CA PHE A 40 -0.21 10.74 7.36
C PHE A 40 0.36 9.34 7.13
N LEU A 41 -0.51 8.34 7.19
CA LEU A 41 -0.24 7.05 6.55
C LEU A 41 -0.50 7.16 5.05
N CYS A 42 0.33 6.48 4.24
CA CYS A 42 0.14 6.39 2.80
C CYS A 42 0.48 4.97 2.34
N THR A 43 -0.52 4.10 2.20
CA THR A 43 -0.32 2.65 2.09
C THR A 43 -1.16 1.98 1.00
N GLY A 44 -0.66 0.86 0.49
CA GLY A 44 -1.42 -0.06 -0.35
C GLY A 44 -2.47 -0.88 0.41
N ARG A 45 -2.41 -0.92 1.75
CA ARG A 45 -3.40 -1.62 2.56
C ARG A 45 -4.76 -0.93 2.48
N ASN A 46 -5.85 -1.72 2.49
CA ASN A 46 -7.19 -1.20 2.72
C ASN A 46 -7.44 -0.99 4.23
N MET A 47 -8.42 -0.19 4.58
CA MET A 47 -8.71 0.22 5.95
C MET A 47 -8.85 -0.95 6.96
N PRO A 48 -9.56 -2.06 6.65
CA PRO A 48 -9.70 -3.20 7.57
C PRO A 48 -8.38 -3.88 7.96
N ILE A 49 -7.34 -3.81 7.09
CA ILE A 49 -6.04 -4.46 7.35
C ILE A 49 -5.05 -3.53 8.08
N ILE A 50 -5.40 -2.27 8.31
CA ILE A 50 -4.58 -1.37 9.13
C ILE A 50 -4.90 -1.64 10.58
N GLY A 51 -3.99 -2.36 11.27
CA GLY A 51 -4.15 -2.77 12.66
C GLY A 51 -4.36 -1.60 13.62
N GLU A 52 -5.01 -1.86 14.73
CA GLU A 52 -5.29 -0.86 15.76
C GLU A 52 -3.99 -0.28 16.34
N ASP A 53 -2.97 -1.09 16.52
CA ASP A 53 -1.64 -0.70 17.00
C ASP A 53 -0.94 0.32 16.08
N ILE A 54 -1.22 0.29 14.77
CA ILE A 54 -0.76 1.31 13.82
C ILE A 54 -1.58 2.59 13.98
N ARG A 55 -2.90 2.48 14.07
CA ARG A 55 -3.78 3.65 14.23
C ARG A 55 -3.54 4.40 15.54
N GLU A 56 -3.21 3.68 16.62
CA GLU A 56 -2.89 4.24 17.94
C GLU A 56 -1.60 5.09 17.96
N VAL A 57 -0.74 5.00 16.96
CA VAL A 57 0.40 5.94 16.78
C VAL A 57 -0.12 7.37 16.76
N GLY A 58 -1.27 7.57 16.13
CA GLY A 58 -1.98 8.84 16.04
C GLY A 58 -1.51 9.64 14.82
N PHE A 59 -2.19 9.50 13.70
CA PHE A 59 -1.95 10.24 12.46
C PHE A 59 -3.01 11.33 12.27
N ASP A 60 -2.72 12.30 11.40
CA ASP A 60 -3.68 13.36 11.02
C ASP A 60 -4.61 12.91 9.88
N GLY A 61 -4.30 11.78 9.25
CA GLY A 61 -5.13 11.16 8.23
C GLY A 61 -4.47 9.95 7.60
N ILE A 62 -5.17 9.32 6.68
CA ILE A 62 -4.79 8.06 6.04
C ILE A 62 -5.09 8.12 4.55
N ILE A 63 -4.09 7.80 3.73
CA ILE A 63 -4.24 7.44 2.34
C ILE A 63 -4.11 5.93 2.28
N SER A 64 -5.18 5.21 1.99
CA SER A 64 -5.22 3.76 1.93
C SER A 64 -5.55 3.24 0.53
N SER A 65 -5.46 1.93 0.33
CA SER A 65 -5.79 1.27 -0.94
C SER A 65 -5.03 1.88 -2.13
N ALA A 66 -3.73 2.18 -1.94
CA ALA A 66 -2.85 2.79 -2.94
C ALA A 66 -3.37 4.15 -3.49
N GLY A 67 -4.07 4.94 -2.67
CA GLY A 67 -4.64 6.23 -3.10
C GLY A 67 -6.13 6.19 -3.41
N GLY A 68 -6.75 5.01 -3.39
CA GLY A 68 -8.19 4.85 -3.65
C GLY A 68 -9.09 5.43 -2.56
N HIS A 69 -8.55 5.61 -1.35
CA HIS A 69 -9.27 6.23 -0.23
C HIS A 69 -8.37 7.24 0.49
N VAL A 70 -8.89 8.44 0.73
CA VAL A 70 -8.20 9.52 1.44
C VAL A 70 -9.08 10.06 2.56
N GLU A 71 -8.61 9.95 3.79
CA GLU A 71 -9.26 10.48 4.98
C GLU A 71 -8.32 11.46 5.69
N VAL A 72 -8.82 12.62 6.06
CA VAL A 72 -8.09 13.65 6.81
C VAL A 72 -8.92 14.10 8.00
N GLU A 73 -8.35 14.05 9.19
CA GLU A 73 -8.99 14.49 10.45
C GLU A 73 -10.40 13.89 10.65
N GLY A 74 -10.61 12.63 10.20
CA GLY A 74 -11.89 11.93 10.28
C GLY A 74 -12.88 12.24 9.18
N GLN A 75 -12.52 13.10 8.21
CA GLN A 75 -13.31 13.41 7.04
C GLN A 75 -12.80 12.66 5.81
N VAL A 76 -13.65 11.91 5.13
CA VAL A 76 -13.33 11.29 3.83
C VAL A 76 -13.36 12.36 2.75
N LEU A 77 -12.21 12.60 2.13
CA LEU A 77 -12.04 13.56 1.05
C LEU A 77 -12.15 12.93 -0.33
N PHE A 78 -11.77 11.65 -0.44
CA PHE A 78 -11.81 10.90 -1.68
C PHE A 78 -12.07 9.42 -1.40
N ASP A 79 -12.95 8.83 -2.21
CA ASP A 79 -13.31 7.42 -2.08
C ASP A 79 -13.67 6.86 -3.46
N HIS A 80 -12.72 6.17 -4.08
CA HIS A 80 -12.86 5.64 -5.43
C HIS A 80 -13.07 4.12 -5.41
N LEU A 81 -14.31 3.72 -5.46
CA LEU A 81 -14.69 2.31 -5.56
C LEU A 81 -15.00 1.93 -7.00
N LEU A 82 -14.43 0.83 -7.47
CA LEU A 82 -14.83 0.19 -8.72
C LEU A 82 -16.30 -0.24 -8.64
N PRO A 83 -17.12 0.10 -9.64
CA PRO A 83 -18.50 -0.39 -9.70
C PRO A 83 -18.57 -1.91 -9.80
N GLU A 84 -19.67 -2.47 -9.31
CA GLU A 84 -19.88 -3.94 -9.32
C GLU A 84 -19.78 -4.54 -10.72
N GLU A 85 -20.33 -3.88 -11.74
CA GLU A 85 -20.27 -4.36 -13.13
C GLU A 85 -18.81 -4.49 -13.59
N THR A 86 -17.97 -3.52 -13.24
CA THR A 86 -16.54 -3.53 -13.57
C THR A 86 -15.81 -4.68 -12.86
N ILE A 87 -16.14 -4.91 -11.58
CA ILE A 87 -15.56 -6.02 -10.81
C ILE A 87 -15.95 -7.36 -11.46
N GLN A 88 -17.24 -7.56 -11.79
CA GLN A 88 -17.72 -8.78 -12.42
C GLN A 88 -17.04 -9.03 -13.78
N GLU A 89 -16.86 -7.99 -14.59
CA GLU A 89 -16.12 -8.07 -15.85
C GLU A 89 -14.67 -8.51 -15.63
N CYS A 90 -13.97 -7.88 -14.68
CA CYS A 90 -12.59 -8.26 -14.34
C CYS A 90 -12.49 -9.73 -13.91
N LEU A 91 -13.38 -10.17 -13.01
CA LEU A 91 -13.41 -11.54 -12.53
C LEU A 91 -13.66 -12.53 -13.67
N LEU A 92 -14.60 -12.22 -14.57
CA LEU A 92 -14.88 -13.05 -15.74
C LEU A 92 -13.65 -13.22 -16.64
N VAL A 93 -12.95 -12.12 -16.93
CA VAL A 93 -11.71 -12.12 -17.71
C VAL A 93 -10.62 -12.93 -17.03
N PHE A 94 -10.43 -12.73 -15.74
CA PHE A 94 -9.41 -13.44 -14.96
C PHE A 94 -9.70 -14.95 -14.88
N HIS A 95 -10.89 -15.33 -14.46
CA HIS A 95 -11.24 -16.75 -14.30
C HIS A 95 -11.18 -17.52 -15.62
N LYS A 96 -11.61 -16.91 -16.74
CA LYS A 96 -11.50 -17.51 -18.08
C LYS A 96 -10.06 -17.84 -18.46
N ASN A 97 -9.09 -17.13 -17.91
CA ASN A 97 -7.66 -17.31 -18.17
C ASN A 97 -6.93 -18.06 -17.05
N GLY A 98 -7.63 -18.64 -16.07
CA GLY A 98 -7.01 -19.38 -14.95
C GLY A 98 -6.28 -18.50 -13.96
N VAL A 99 -6.70 -17.23 -13.83
CA VAL A 99 -6.22 -16.26 -12.84
C VAL A 99 -7.27 -16.18 -11.73
N TYR A 100 -6.84 -16.33 -10.48
CA TYR A 100 -7.71 -16.29 -9.31
C TYR A 100 -7.59 -14.97 -8.60
N CYS A 101 -8.68 -14.50 -7.99
CA CYS A 101 -8.82 -13.14 -7.54
C CYS A 101 -9.10 -13.03 -6.05
N ARG A 102 -8.69 -11.87 -5.52
CA ARG A 102 -9.00 -11.38 -4.19
C ARG A 102 -9.47 -9.93 -4.33
N ILE A 103 -10.65 -9.64 -3.80
CA ILE A 103 -11.25 -8.31 -3.79
C ILE A 103 -11.02 -7.69 -2.42
N GLU A 104 -10.55 -6.46 -2.42
CA GLU A 104 -10.36 -5.67 -1.20
C GLU A 104 -11.26 -4.43 -1.23
N ASN A 105 -12.08 -4.28 -0.22
CA ASN A 105 -12.92 -3.10 -0.03
C ASN A 105 -12.89 -2.61 1.43
N GLN A 106 -13.70 -1.63 1.77
CA GLN A 106 -13.79 -1.07 3.11
C GLN A 106 -14.35 -2.05 4.17
N ASP A 107 -15.07 -3.09 3.75
CA ASP A 107 -15.72 -4.05 4.67
C ASP A 107 -14.81 -5.27 4.96
N GLY A 108 -13.83 -5.56 4.08
CA GLY A 108 -12.98 -6.73 4.25
C GLY A 108 -12.29 -7.20 2.99
N ILE A 109 -11.92 -8.47 3.03
CA ILE A 109 -11.20 -9.19 1.99
C ILE A 109 -12.04 -10.38 1.56
N TYR A 110 -12.22 -10.52 0.25
CA TYR A 110 -13.01 -11.59 -0.35
C TYR A 110 -12.20 -12.30 -1.43
N THR A 111 -12.08 -13.60 -1.37
CA THR A 111 -11.17 -14.37 -2.23
C THR A 111 -11.83 -15.58 -2.88
N ASP A 112 -11.30 -15.94 -4.03
CA ASP A 112 -11.53 -17.24 -4.63
C ASP A 112 -10.90 -18.33 -3.77
N PRO A 113 -11.57 -19.46 -3.52
CA PRO A 113 -11.01 -20.57 -2.74
C PRO A 113 -9.68 -21.09 -3.31
N GLN A 114 -9.54 -21.10 -4.63
CA GLN A 114 -8.32 -21.54 -5.31
C GLN A 114 -7.13 -20.62 -5.06
N MET A 115 -7.36 -19.32 -4.92
CA MET A 115 -6.31 -18.36 -4.56
C MET A 115 -5.80 -18.64 -3.15
N GLU A 116 -6.69 -18.87 -2.19
CA GLU A 116 -6.32 -19.19 -0.82
C GLU A 116 -5.50 -20.49 -0.74
N GLU A 117 -5.88 -21.52 -1.50
CA GLU A 117 -5.15 -22.78 -1.59
C GLU A 117 -3.75 -22.59 -2.19
N LEU A 118 -3.62 -21.82 -3.26
CA LEU A 118 -2.32 -21.47 -3.85
C LEU A 118 -1.43 -20.74 -2.85
N LEU A 119 -1.94 -19.74 -2.17
CA LEU A 119 -1.19 -18.95 -1.19
C LEU A 119 -0.66 -19.78 -0.02
N LYS A 120 -1.41 -20.78 0.44
CA LYS A 120 -0.98 -21.70 1.51
C LYS A 120 0.14 -22.64 1.08
N ASN A 121 0.19 -23.01 -0.19
CA ASN A 121 1.11 -24.02 -0.71
C ASN A 121 2.41 -23.45 -1.31
N VAL A 122 2.49 -22.15 -1.50
CA VAL A 122 3.65 -21.46 -2.08
C VAL A 122 4.59 -20.96 -1.00
N LYS A 123 5.88 -21.27 -1.13
CA LYS A 123 6.91 -20.63 -0.29
C LYS A 123 7.18 -19.24 -0.85
N ALA A 124 6.87 -18.21 -0.08
CA ALA A 124 7.18 -16.84 -0.46
C ALA A 124 8.71 -16.63 -0.53
N ASP A 125 9.15 -16.01 -1.61
CA ASP A 125 10.50 -15.45 -1.70
C ASP A 125 10.56 -14.14 -0.90
N GLN A 126 11.68 -13.91 -0.22
CA GLN A 126 11.89 -12.68 0.57
C GLN A 126 11.82 -11.39 -0.26
N SER A 127 11.97 -11.49 -1.58
CA SER A 127 11.82 -10.35 -2.50
C SER A 127 10.37 -9.98 -2.82
N ASN A 128 9.40 -10.86 -2.51
CA ASN A 128 7.98 -10.64 -2.76
C ASN A 128 7.24 -10.29 -1.45
N SER A 129 7.37 -9.02 -1.04
CA SER A 129 6.78 -8.50 0.20
C SER A 129 5.25 -8.63 0.23
N GLU A 130 4.58 -8.50 -0.92
CA GLU A 130 3.13 -8.61 -1.02
C GLU A 130 2.64 -10.04 -0.78
N LEU A 131 3.31 -11.03 -1.36
CA LEU A 131 2.98 -12.43 -1.12
C LEU A 131 3.21 -12.82 0.34
N ILE A 132 4.33 -12.35 0.92
CA ILE A 132 4.62 -12.54 2.36
C ILE A 132 3.51 -11.91 3.20
N ARG A 133 3.08 -10.70 2.87
CA ARG A 133 1.99 -10.01 3.55
C ARG A 133 0.71 -10.85 3.51
N MET A 134 0.28 -11.30 2.33
CA MET A 134 -0.93 -12.11 2.17
C MET A 134 -0.88 -13.42 2.97
N GLN A 135 0.28 -14.09 3.00
CA GLN A 135 0.45 -15.31 3.81
C GLN A 135 0.35 -15.02 5.31
N LYS A 136 0.99 -13.96 5.77
CA LYS A 136 0.93 -13.55 7.17
C LYS A 136 -0.46 -13.08 7.61
N GLU A 137 -1.23 -12.47 6.73
CA GLU A 137 -2.64 -12.16 6.99
C GLU A 137 -3.45 -13.43 7.29
N ILE A 138 -3.24 -14.48 6.50
CA ILE A 138 -3.88 -15.78 6.71
C ILE A 138 -3.42 -16.39 8.04
N GLU A 139 -2.11 -16.38 8.31
CA GLU A 139 -1.54 -16.90 9.58
C GLU A 139 -2.01 -16.11 10.82
N ALA A 140 -2.16 -14.79 10.67
CA ALA A 140 -2.65 -13.92 11.74
C ALA A 140 -4.17 -14.03 11.96
N GLY A 141 -4.87 -14.84 11.16
CA GLY A 141 -6.31 -15.02 11.27
C GLY A 141 -7.12 -13.80 10.85
N ILE A 142 -6.55 -12.93 10.00
CA ILE A 142 -7.32 -11.83 9.41
C ILE A 142 -8.44 -12.44 8.57
N PRO A 143 -9.72 -12.05 8.77
CA PRO A 143 -10.84 -12.67 8.09
C PRO A 143 -10.75 -12.46 6.58
N VAL A 144 -10.35 -13.50 5.87
CA VAL A 144 -10.46 -13.60 4.42
C VAL A 144 -11.72 -14.42 4.14
N LEU A 145 -12.73 -13.79 3.55
CA LEU A 145 -14.03 -14.41 3.34
C LEU A 145 -14.12 -15.00 1.92
N PRO A 146 -14.89 -16.07 1.73
CA PRO A 146 -15.21 -16.55 0.38
C PRO A 146 -15.89 -15.46 -0.44
N TYR A 147 -15.59 -15.37 -1.73
CA TYR A 147 -16.19 -14.41 -2.65
C TYR A 147 -17.74 -14.40 -2.60
N ALA A 148 -18.38 -15.54 -2.34
CA ALA A 148 -19.83 -15.62 -2.17
C ALA A 148 -20.40 -14.73 -1.04
N LYS A 149 -19.56 -14.28 -0.11
CA LYS A 149 -19.94 -13.34 0.98
C LYS A 149 -19.63 -11.89 0.66
N TYR A 150 -19.10 -11.60 -0.51
CA TYR A 150 -18.81 -10.23 -0.93
C TYR A 150 -20.10 -9.39 -1.03
N PRO A 151 -20.20 -8.24 -0.35
CA PRO A 151 -21.45 -7.49 -0.21
C PRO A 151 -21.83 -6.66 -1.44
N LYS A 152 -21.04 -6.75 -2.54
CA LYS A 152 -21.26 -6.03 -3.81
C LYS A 152 -21.31 -4.49 -3.65
N ARG A 153 -20.46 -3.96 -2.79
CA ARG A 153 -20.37 -2.52 -2.49
C ARG A 153 -19.20 -1.81 -3.17
N GLY A 154 -18.64 -2.42 -4.20
CA GLY A 154 -17.46 -1.92 -4.88
C GLY A 154 -16.15 -2.41 -4.25
N ALA A 155 -15.05 -2.16 -4.93
CA ALA A 155 -13.70 -2.50 -4.49
C ALA A 155 -12.70 -1.41 -4.89
N TYR A 156 -11.64 -1.23 -4.11
CA TYR A 156 -10.57 -0.30 -4.46
C TYR A 156 -9.63 -0.86 -5.50
N LYS A 157 -9.34 -2.15 -5.37
CA LYS A 157 -8.42 -2.90 -6.24
C LYS A 157 -8.80 -4.37 -6.27
N ILE A 158 -8.27 -5.07 -7.25
CA ILE A 158 -8.38 -6.54 -7.37
C ILE A 158 -6.97 -7.09 -7.37
N CYS A 159 -6.62 -7.87 -6.33
CA CYS A 159 -5.40 -8.65 -6.32
C CYS A 159 -5.64 -9.96 -7.08
N PHE A 160 -4.60 -10.49 -7.70
CA PHE A 160 -4.68 -11.73 -8.47
C PHE A 160 -3.50 -12.66 -8.21
N THR A 161 -3.71 -13.93 -8.50
CA THR A 161 -2.69 -14.98 -8.46
C THR A 161 -2.89 -15.93 -9.63
N ALA A 162 -1.82 -16.33 -10.28
CA ALA A 162 -1.82 -17.27 -11.40
C ALA A 162 -0.64 -18.22 -11.35
N SER A 163 -0.80 -19.40 -11.93
CA SER A 163 0.28 -20.39 -12.05
C SER A 163 1.32 -20.04 -13.12
N THR A 164 0.99 -19.17 -14.07
CA THR A 164 1.89 -18.75 -15.15
C THR A 164 1.75 -17.27 -15.46
N LEU A 165 2.83 -16.65 -15.90
CA LEU A 165 2.80 -15.27 -16.38
C LEU A 165 1.94 -15.13 -17.64
N GLU A 166 1.93 -16.15 -18.51
CA GLU A 166 1.12 -16.18 -19.72
C GLU A 166 -0.39 -16.04 -19.42
N ALA A 167 -0.87 -16.64 -18.34
CA ALA A 167 -2.25 -16.48 -17.91
C ALA A 167 -2.61 -15.02 -17.62
N ILE A 168 -1.70 -14.29 -16.95
CA ILE A 168 -1.86 -12.87 -16.67
C ILE A 168 -1.80 -12.05 -17.97
N GLU A 169 -0.80 -12.30 -18.82
CA GLU A 169 -0.65 -11.57 -20.09
C GLU A 169 -1.91 -11.68 -20.99
N LYS A 170 -2.59 -12.81 -21.00
CA LYS A 170 -3.85 -13.00 -21.74
C LYS A 170 -5.00 -12.11 -21.24
N THR A 171 -4.94 -11.60 -20.05
CA THR A 171 -5.98 -10.71 -19.49
C THR A 171 -5.77 -9.25 -19.88
N LYS A 172 -4.53 -8.82 -20.11
CA LYS A 172 -4.16 -7.43 -20.38
C LYS A 172 -4.93 -6.79 -21.54
N PRO A 173 -5.09 -7.42 -22.73
CA PRO A 173 -5.81 -6.81 -23.85
C PRO A 173 -7.24 -6.36 -23.53
N TYR A 174 -7.84 -6.90 -22.47
CA TYR A 174 -9.21 -6.59 -22.05
C TYR A 174 -9.28 -5.51 -20.97
N LEU A 175 -8.24 -5.38 -20.15
CA LEU A 175 -8.30 -4.59 -18.93
C LEU A 175 -7.25 -3.46 -18.88
N GLU A 176 -6.13 -3.55 -19.57
CA GLU A 176 -5.00 -2.60 -19.46
C GLU A 176 -5.33 -1.16 -19.88
N ASN A 177 -6.38 -0.94 -20.65
CA ASN A 177 -6.84 0.41 -20.99
C ASN A 177 -7.44 1.17 -19.81
N ARG A 178 -7.95 0.46 -18.80
CA ARG A 178 -8.61 1.00 -17.59
C ARG A 178 -7.78 0.81 -16.33
N PHE A 179 -6.89 -0.17 -16.33
CA PHE A 179 -6.14 -0.58 -15.15
C PHE A 179 -4.63 -0.59 -15.42
N GLU A 180 -3.89 -0.32 -14.38
CA GLU A 180 -2.46 -0.61 -14.29
C GLU A 180 -2.27 -1.98 -13.65
N TYR A 181 -1.38 -2.77 -14.24
CA TYR A 181 -1.00 -4.08 -13.72
C TYR A 181 0.30 -3.96 -12.93
N VAL A 182 0.22 -4.21 -11.65
CA VAL A 182 1.40 -4.39 -10.81
C VAL A 182 1.60 -5.89 -10.65
N VAL A 183 2.61 -6.45 -11.32
CA VAL A 183 2.96 -7.87 -11.23
C VAL A 183 4.24 -7.98 -10.43
N HIS A 184 4.19 -8.72 -9.33
CA HIS A 184 5.37 -8.95 -8.50
C HIS A 184 6.19 -10.08 -9.10
N PRO A 185 7.48 -9.82 -9.43
CA PRO A 185 8.35 -10.87 -9.94
C PRO A 185 8.54 -11.93 -8.87
N TYR A 186 8.46 -13.18 -9.29
CA TYR A 186 8.73 -14.30 -8.43
C TYR A 186 10.18 -14.73 -8.60
N GLY A 187 11.01 -14.50 -7.59
CA GLY A 187 12.40 -14.96 -7.56
C GLY A 187 12.49 -16.39 -7.04
N GLY A 188 12.27 -17.41 -7.88
CA GLY A 188 12.42 -18.80 -7.46
C GLY A 188 11.73 -19.80 -8.41
N SER A 189 11.95 -21.09 -8.17
CA SER A 189 11.46 -22.22 -8.99
C SER A 189 9.95 -22.50 -8.82
N THR A 190 9.14 -21.54 -8.46
CA THR A 190 7.74 -21.74 -8.13
C THR A 190 6.79 -21.20 -9.18
N SER A 191 5.70 -21.90 -9.36
CA SER A 191 4.65 -21.70 -10.33
C SER A 191 3.53 -20.78 -9.79
N CYS A 192 3.87 -19.65 -9.14
CA CYS A 192 2.86 -18.73 -8.65
C CYS A 192 3.28 -17.29 -8.89
N PHE A 193 2.52 -16.58 -9.69
CA PHE A 193 2.65 -15.16 -9.97
C PHE A 193 1.52 -14.43 -9.27
N ASN A 194 1.82 -13.35 -8.58
CA ASN A 194 0.81 -12.52 -7.93
C ASN A 194 0.97 -11.07 -8.34
N GLY A 195 -0.11 -10.32 -8.16
CA GLY A 195 -0.13 -8.91 -8.48
C GLY A 195 -1.47 -8.29 -8.16
N GLU A 196 -1.65 -7.10 -8.66
CA GLU A 196 -2.90 -6.36 -8.52
C GLU A 196 -3.19 -5.53 -9.77
N ILE A 197 -4.47 -5.28 -10.01
CA ILE A 197 -4.92 -4.25 -10.95
C ILE A 197 -5.46 -3.08 -10.15
N ILE A 198 -4.97 -1.89 -10.50
CA ILE A 198 -5.34 -0.61 -9.88
C ILE A 198 -5.97 0.26 -10.97
N PRO A 199 -7.09 0.95 -10.71
CA PRO A 199 -7.67 1.89 -11.68
C PRO A 199 -6.63 2.93 -12.10
N ARG A 200 -6.52 3.19 -13.40
CA ARG A 200 -5.58 4.20 -13.91
C ARG A 200 -5.82 5.56 -13.30
N GLY A 201 -4.74 6.22 -12.95
CA GLY A 201 -4.76 7.53 -12.30
C GLY A 201 -5.17 7.48 -10.82
N ILE A 202 -5.15 6.30 -10.20
CA ILE A 202 -5.25 6.13 -8.76
C ILE A 202 -3.89 5.61 -8.28
N ASP A 203 -3.20 6.43 -7.49
CA ASP A 203 -1.89 6.11 -6.92
C ASP A 203 -1.66 6.90 -5.62
N LYS A 204 -0.62 6.54 -4.87
CA LYS A 204 -0.27 7.20 -3.61
C LYS A 204 0.02 8.70 -3.79
N GLY A 205 0.66 9.09 -4.90
CA GLY A 205 0.98 10.50 -5.20
C GLY A 205 -0.27 11.34 -5.42
N LYS A 206 -1.27 10.80 -6.13
CA LYS A 206 -2.58 11.46 -6.29
C LYS A 206 -3.27 11.65 -4.95
N GLY A 207 -3.27 10.63 -4.10
CA GLY A 207 -3.81 10.74 -2.75
C GLY A 207 -3.14 11.85 -1.94
N MET A 208 -1.80 11.97 -2.04
CA MET A 208 -1.05 13.08 -1.42
C MET A 208 -1.47 14.45 -1.96
N GLY A 209 -1.71 14.55 -3.28
CA GLY A 209 -2.20 15.78 -3.91
C GLY A 209 -3.51 16.27 -3.31
N ILE A 210 -4.46 15.36 -3.05
CA ILE A 210 -5.74 15.68 -2.39
C ILE A 210 -5.53 16.24 -0.99
N VAL A 211 -4.61 15.64 -0.21
CA VAL A 211 -4.26 16.13 1.13
C VAL A 211 -3.62 17.51 1.06
N CYS A 212 -2.71 17.74 0.10
CA CYS A 212 -2.06 19.03 -0.10
C CYS A 212 -3.05 20.14 -0.44
N GLU A 213 -4.00 19.84 -1.32
CA GLU A 213 -5.07 20.77 -1.69
C GLU A 213 -5.94 21.14 -0.46
N TYR A 214 -6.29 20.15 0.37
CA TYR A 214 -7.05 20.36 1.61
C TYR A 214 -6.35 21.32 2.57
N PHE A 215 -5.03 21.23 2.71
CA PHE A 215 -4.25 22.12 3.60
C PHE A 215 -3.77 23.41 2.92
N GLY A 216 -3.98 23.59 1.61
CA GLY A 216 -3.45 24.70 0.84
C GLY A 216 -1.91 24.75 0.82
N MET A 217 -1.27 23.58 0.85
CA MET A 217 0.19 23.43 0.90
C MET A 217 0.73 22.93 -0.42
N GLY A 218 1.95 23.38 -0.76
CA GLY A 218 2.61 23.02 -2.00
C GLY A 218 3.48 21.77 -1.90
N ARG A 219 3.96 21.31 -3.05
CA ARG A 219 4.86 20.15 -3.15
C ARG A 219 6.12 20.28 -2.26
N ASP A 220 6.70 21.48 -2.17
CA ASP A 220 7.92 21.74 -1.39
C ASP A 220 7.73 21.57 0.12
N ASP A 221 6.47 21.49 0.56
CA ASP A 221 6.13 21.24 1.96
C ASP A 221 5.96 19.76 2.29
N ILE A 222 6.14 18.88 1.32
CA ILE A 222 5.88 17.45 1.44
C ILE A 222 7.16 16.69 1.68
N ILE A 223 7.12 15.78 2.65
CA ILE A 223 8.16 14.78 2.90
C ILE A 223 7.50 13.40 2.82
N ALA A 224 8.05 12.49 2.01
CA ALA A 224 7.54 11.13 1.87
C ALA A 224 8.61 10.10 2.25
N PHE A 225 8.19 9.06 2.97
CA PHE A 225 9.04 7.93 3.37
C PHE A 225 8.48 6.64 2.79
N GLY A 226 9.33 5.88 2.09
CA GLY A 226 8.96 4.61 1.47
C GLY A 226 10.13 3.63 1.37
N ASP A 227 9.84 2.38 1.00
CA ASP A 227 10.85 1.33 0.90
C ASP A 227 10.79 0.49 -0.39
N SER A 228 9.69 0.47 -1.10
CA SER A 228 9.50 -0.38 -2.26
C SER A 228 8.92 0.37 -3.47
N MET A 229 8.86 -0.29 -4.63
CA MET A 229 8.44 0.38 -5.88
C MET A 229 6.94 0.75 -5.91
N ASN A 230 6.14 0.25 -4.98
CA ASN A 230 4.76 0.73 -4.80
C ASN A 230 4.69 2.14 -4.17
N ASP A 231 5.84 2.70 -3.74
CA ASP A 231 5.98 4.08 -3.24
C ASP A 231 6.48 5.04 -4.31
N TYR A 232 6.70 4.56 -5.53
CA TYR A 232 7.34 5.34 -6.60
C TYR A 232 6.61 6.68 -6.84
N GLU A 233 5.31 6.66 -7.03
CA GLU A 233 4.50 7.85 -7.31
C GLU A 233 4.48 8.80 -6.11
N MET A 234 4.43 8.26 -4.90
CA MET A 234 4.53 9.03 -3.65
C MET A 234 5.88 9.76 -3.56
N MET A 235 6.97 9.05 -3.84
CA MET A 235 8.33 9.61 -3.80
C MET A 235 8.54 10.67 -4.91
N GLN A 236 8.00 10.44 -6.10
CA GLN A 236 8.06 11.42 -7.19
C GLN A 236 7.23 12.68 -6.89
N TYR A 237 6.12 12.55 -6.20
CA TYR A 237 5.25 13.67 -5.87
C TYR A 237 5.83 14.54 -4.73
N ALA A 238 6.59 13.99 -3.82
CA ALA A 238 7.15 14.71 -2.68
C ALA A 238 8.18 15.77 -3.07
N GLY A 239 8.27 16.85 -2.29
CA GLY A 239 9.37 17.83 -2.37
C GLY A 239 10.66 17.26 -1.80
N ILE A 240 10.56 16.41 -0.77
CA ILE A 240 11.69 15.64 -0.22
C ILE A 240 11.26 14.20 -0.11
N SER A 241 11.92 13.33 -0.85
CA SER A 241 11.74 11.88 -0.82
C SER A 241 12.82 11.20 0.01
N VAL A 242 12.41 10.31 0.92
CA VAL A 242 13.30 9.59 1.83
C VAL A 242 13.11 8.08 1.67
N ALA A 243 14.09 7.40 1.11
CA ALA A 243 14.10 5.94 1.05
C ALA A 243 14.60 5.36 2.38
N MET A 244 13.92 4.33 2.87
CA MET A 244 14.38 3.58 4.04
C MET A 244 15.69 2.83 3.76
N GLY A 245 16.51 2.57 4.79
CA GLY A 245 17.75 1.82 4.65
C GLY A 245 17.57 0.39 4.14
N ASN A 246 16.40 -0.20 4.36
CA ASN A 246 15.99 -1.50 3.80
C ASN A 246 15.32 -1.39 2.42
N ALA A 247 15.14 -0.19 1.86
CA ALA A 247 14.46 -0.01 0.58
C ALA A 247 15.16 -0.72 -0.58
N CYS A 248 14.41 -1.02 -1.64
CA CYS A 248 14.97 -1.56 -2.87
C CYS A 248 15.96 -0.58 -3.52
N LYS A 249 16.87 -1.11 -4.35
CA LYS A 249 17.94 -0.31 -4.96
C LYS A 249 17.40 0.79 -5.87
N GLU A 250 16.33 0.49 -6.56
CA GLU A 250 15.65 1.38 -7.51
C GLU A 250 15.12 2.61 -6.77
N LEU A 251 14.39 2.41 -5.68
CA LEU A 251 13.83 3.50 -4.88
C LEU A 251 14.93 4.34 -4.23
N LYS A 252 16.01 3.71 -3.71
CA LYS A 252 17.16 4.43 -3.16
C LYS A 252 17.88 5.33 -4.17
N ARG A 253 17.88 4.94 -5.46
CA ARG A 253 18.54 5.76 -6.51
C ARG A 253 17.76 7.00 -6.86
N MET A 254 16.44 6.98 -6.74
CA MET A 254 15.59 8.11 -7.06
C MET A 254 15.32 9.05 -5.89
N ALA A 255 15.47 8.56 -4.67
CA ALA A 255 15.20 9.33 -3.46
C ALA A 255 16.24 10.42 -3.22
N ASP A 256 15.80 11.59 -2.71
CA ASP A 256 16.70 12.68 -2.33
C ASP A 256 17.57 12.30 -1.13
N ARG A 257 17.08 11.40 -0.29
CA ARG A 257 17.73 10.96 0.94
C ARG A 257 17.55 9.48 1.16
N VAL A 258 18.54 8.87 1.82
CA VAL A 258 18.44 7.50 2.34
C VAL A 258 18.67 7.56 3.85
N CYS A 259 17.70 7.14 4.62
CA CYS A 259 17.81 7.07 6.09
C CYS A 259 18.26 5.67 6.55
N ARG A 260 18.25 5.45 7.87
CA ARG A 260 18.48 4.11 8.44
C ARG A 260 17.32 3.18 8.09
N SER A 261 17.52 1.89 8.28
CA SER A 261 16.46 0.90 8.08
C SER A 261 15.35 1.03 9.14
N VAL A 262 14.22 0.41 8.85
CA VAL A 262 13.07 0.38 9.79
C VAL A 262 13.44 -0.27 11.13
N VAL A 263 14.29 -1.30 11.13
CA VAL A 263 14.75 -1.98 12.36
C VAL A 263 15.76 -1.15 13.17
N GLU A 264 16.31 -0.09 12.58
CA GLU A 264 17.25 0.84 13.21
C GLU A 264 16.60 2.18 13.54
N ASP A 265 15.27 2.21 13.67
CA ASP A 265 14.48 3.42 13.94
C ASP A 265 14.70 4.55 12.92
N GLY A 266 14.77 4.20 11.62
CA GLY A 266 15.14 5.09 10.54
C GLY A 266 14.33 6.39 10.52
N ILE A 267 12.99 6.31 10.68
CA ILE A 267 12.10 7.48 10.75
C ILE A 267 12.52 8.42 11.89
N TYR A 268 12.75 7.88 13.09
CA TYR A 268 13.09 8.71 14.25
C TYR A 268 14.38 9.50 14.04
N TYR A 269 15.45 8.84 13.58
CA TYR A 269 16.72 9.49 13.36
C TYR A 269 16.69 10.47 12.19
N GLU A 270 15.93 10.19 11.16
CA GLU A 270 15.79 11.12 10.04
C GLU A 270 14.97 12.35 10.43
N PHE A 271 13.90 12.20 11.22
CA PHE A 271 13.14 13.32 11.75
C PHE A 271 14.02 14.25 12.61
N LEU A 272 14.90 13.69 13.46
CA LEU A 272 15.89 14.48 14.20
C LEU A 272 16.83 15.23 13.26
N LYS A 273 17.39 14.56 12.26
CA LYS A 273 18.35 15.13 11.31
C LYS A 273 17.74 16.24 10.45
N MET A 274 16.45 16.10 10.13
CA MET A 274 15.71 17.13 9.39
C MET A 274 15.16 18.25 10.29
N GLY A 275 15.30 18.15 11.61
CA GLY A 275 14.79 19.12 12.57
C GLY A 275 13.26 19.08 12.76
N LEU A 276 12.59 18.00 12.33
CA LEU A 276 11.13 17.83 12.46
C LEU A 276 10.70 17.55 13.91
N ILE A 277 11.65 17.04 14.74
CA ILE A 277 11.42 16.75 16.17
C ILE A 277 12.56 17.26 17.03
#